data_ca8a92b38bd15db57b4a54f2cd2cbafc
#
_entry.id   ca8a92b38bd15db57b4a54f2cd2cbafc
#
_cell.length_a   1.000
_cell.length_b   1.000
_cell.length_c   1.000
_cell.angle_alpha   90.00
_cell.angle_beta   90.00
_cell.angle_gamma   90.00
#
_symmetry.space_group_name_H-M   'P 1'
#
loop_
_entity.id
_entity.type
_entity.pdbx_description
1 polymer ?
#
loop_
_entity_poly.entity_id
_entity_poly.type
_entity_poly.pdbx_seq_one_letter_code
_entity_poly.pdbx_strand_id
1 'polypeptide(L)'
;MTQKLHIKTWGCQMNEYDSSKMADLLLSTHGLELTEIPEEADVLLLNTCSIREKAQEKVFHQLGRWKELKKNNPNLVIGVGGCVASQEGEHIRHRAPYVDIIFGPQTLHRLPEMINQIRGGKSSVVDVSFPEIEKFDRLPEPRAEGPTAFVSIMEGCNKYCTFCVVPYTRGEEVSRPVDDVLFEIAQLADQGVREVNLLGQNVNAYRGPTHDGQICSCAELLRLVASIDGIDRLRFTTSHPIEFTDDIIDVYRDTPELVSFLHLPVQAGSDRVLTMMKRGHTALEYKSIIRKLRAVRPDIQISSDFIVGFPGETAEDFEQTMNLIAQVNFDMSFSFVYSARPGTPAADMQGDVTEDEKKQRLYVLQERINQQAAQFSRRMLGTEQRVLVEGPSKKDIMELTGRTETNRIVNFQGSPEMIGKFVDVKITDVYTNSLRGEVVRTEDEMGLRIAQSPQEVMNRTRKEDELGVGRYHG
;
A
#
# COMPACT_ATOMS: atom_id res chain seq x y z
N MET A 1 27.60 11.70 21.81
CA MET A 1 27.27 11.47 20.37
C MET A 1 25.85 10.99 20.32
N THR A 2 25.04 11.51 19.42
CA THR A 2 23.66 11.07 19.19
C THR A 2 23.72 9.66 18.65
N GLN A 3 22.92 8.75 19.21
CA GLN A 3 22.86 7.38 18.70
C GLN A 3 22.07 7.31 17.40
N LYS A 4 22.47 6.42 16.49
CA LYS A 4 21.92 6.33 15.15
C LYS A 4 21.18 5.01 14.88
N LEU A 5 20.10 5.11 14.15
CA LEU A 5 19.24 4.03 13.71
C LEU A 5 19.28 3.92 12.18
N HIS A 6 19.56 2.73 11.66
CA HIS A 6 19.35 2.44 10.25
C HIS A 6 18.23 1.42 10.09
N ILE A 7 17.21 1.76 9.32
CA ILE A 7 16.11 0.85 8.98
C ILE A 7 16.16 0.52 7.50
N LYS A 8 16.31 -0.75 7.19
CA LYS A 8 16.16 -1.24 5.83
C LYS A 8 14.81 -1.90 5.65
N THR A 9 13.98 -1.31 4.82
CA THR A 9 12.61 -1.77 4.57
C THR A 9 12.53 -2.50 3.25
N TRP A 10 11.93 -3.68 3.28
CA TRP A 10 11.52 -4.42 2.09
C TRP A 10 10.05 -4.79 2.21
N GLY A 11 9.29 -4.55 1.15
CA GLY A 11 7.94 -5.03 1.13
C GLY A 11 6.93 -4.13 0.45
N CYS A 12 5.82 -3.94 1.12
CA CYS A 12 4.68 -3.14 0.69
C CYS A 12 4.58 -1.86 1.53
N GLN A 13 3.59 -1.03 1.21
CA GLN A 13 3.31 0.21 1.92
C GLN A 13 3.09 0.03 3.43
N MET A 14 2.53 -1.11 3.85
CA MET A 14 2.42 -1.44 5.28
C MET A 14 3.78 -1.56 5.97
N ASN A 15 4.79 -2.11 5.28
CA ASN A 15 6.15 -2.15 5.84
C ASN A 15 6.78 -0.76 5.89
N GLU A 16 6.49 0.12 4.94
CA GLU A 16 6.92 1.51 4.98
C GLU A 16 6.29 2.24 6.17
N TYR A 17 4.99 2.10 6.37
CA TYR A 17 4.30 2.61 7.55
C TYR A 17 4.90 2.06 8.86
N ASP A 18 5.06 0.74 8.97
CA ASP A 18 5.65 0.12 10.16
C ASP A 18 7.07 0.68 10.44
N SER A 19 7.87 0.90 9.40
CA SER A 19 9.23 1.45 9.53
C SER A 19 9.24 2.90 9.98
N SER A 20 8.35 3.74 9.47
CA SER A 20 8.18 5.13 9.94
C SER A 20 7.80 5.14 11.43
N LYS A 21 6.84 4.30 11.84
CA LYS A 21 6.45 4.19 13.25
C LYS A 21 7.58 3.67 14.17
N MET A 22 8.39 2.72 13.70
CA MET A 22 9.58 2.29 14.44
C MET A 22 10.59 3.41 14.62
N ALA A 23 10.82 4.22 13.58
CA ALA A 23 11.72 5.36 13.64
C ALA A 23 11.24 6.41 14.63
N ASP A 24 9.96 6.80 14.57
CA ASP A 24 9.36 7.77 15.49
C ASP A 24 9.40 7.28 16.94
N LEU A 25 9.08 6.00 17.16
CA LEU A 25 9.11 5.36 18.47
C LEU A 25 10.52 5.36 19.08
N LEU A 26 11.53 4.98 18.30
CA LEU A 26 12.90 4.90 18.79
C LEU A 26 13.56 6.29 18.92
N LEU A 27 13.14 7.25 18.12
CA LEU A 27 13.54 8.65 18.30
C LEU A 27 13.00 9.20 19.62
N SER A 28 11.70 9.01 19.90
CA SER A 28 11.04 9.54 21.09
C SER A 28 11.51 8.88 22.40
N THR A 29 11.80 7.56 22.37
CA THR A 29 12.14 6.78 23.56
C THR A 29 13.65 6.68 23.85
N HIS A 30 14.46 6.65 22.80
CA HIS A 30 15.91 6.40 22.89
C HIS A 30 16.77 7.50 22.27
N GLY A 31 16.16 8.51 21.65
CA GLY A 31 16.88 9.56 20.93
C GLY A 31 17.69 9.05 19.73
N LEU A 32 17.24 7.95 19.11
CA LEU A 32 17.88 7.35 17.96
C LEU A 32 17.52 8.12 16.68
N GLU A 33 18.48 8.79 16.07
CA GLU A 33 18.29 9.51 14.82
C GLU A 33 18.51 8.60 13.61
N LEU A 34 17.67 8.77 12.57
CA LEU A 34 17.83 7.98 11.34
C LEU A 34 19.13 8.29 10.61
N THR A 35 19.77 7.24 10.06
CA THR A 35 20.90 7.36 9.14
C THR A 35 20.71 6.44 7.92
N GLU A 36 21.12 6.95 6.75
CA GLU A 36 21.16 6.13 5.53
C GLU A 36 22.41 5.22 5.49
N ILE A 37 23.41 5.46 6.36
CA ILE A 37 24.69 4.77 6.36
C ILE A 37 24.69 3.70 7.46
N PRO A 38 24.58 2.39 7.11
CA PRO A 38 24.53 1.31 8.09
C PRO A 38 25.76 1.23 9.01
N GLU A 39 26.92 1.63 8.51
CA GLU A 39 28.19 1.62 9.23
C GLU A 39 28.24 2.60 10.40
N GLU A 40 27.39 3.63 10.39
CA GLU A 40 27.28 4.64 11.44
C GLU A 40 26.23 4.30 12.50
N ALA A 41 25.45 3.24 12.28
CA ALA A 41 24.31 2.92 13.12
C ALA A 41 24.73 2.20 14.42
N ASP A 42 24.04 2.51 15.50
CA ASP A 42 24.06 1.77 16.77
C ASP A 42 23.00 0.68 16.80
N VAL A 43 21.94 0.84 16.01
CA VAL A 43 20.85 -0.11 15.83
C VAL A 43 20.56 -0.28 14.35
N LEU A 44 20.56 -1.52 13.87
CA LEU A 44 20.19 -1.93 12.52
C LEU A 44 18.89 -2.71 12.59
N LEU A 45 17.86 -2.24 11.88
CA LEU A 45 16.58 -2.94 11.75
C LEU A 45 16.32 -3.32 10.30
N LEU A 46 15.94 -4.58 10.09
CA LEU A 46 15.51 -5.10 8.82
C LEU A 46 14.00 -5.40 8.89
N ASN A 47 13.19 -4.56 8.24
CA ASN A 47 11.76 -4.78 8.13
C ASN A 47 11.46 -5.59 6.87
N THR A 48 10.78 -6.73 7.02
CA THR A 48 10.70 -7.79 6.01
C THR A 48 9.27 -8.10 5.60
N CYS A 49 9.10 -8.52 4.35
CA CYS A 49 7.82 -8.91 3.77
C CYS A 49 7.89 -10.33 3.22
N SER A 50 6.81 -11.09 3.40
CA SER A 50 6.68 -12.48 2.92
C SER A 50 5.99 -12.61 1.55
N ILE A 51 5.60 -11.50 0.90
CA ILE A 51 4.81 -11.54 -0.34
C ILE A 51 5.59 -12.12 -1.52
N ARG A 52 6.93 -11.94 -1.57
CA ARG A 52 7.76 -12.37 -2.70
C ARG A 52 8.53 -13.65 -2.36
N GLU A 53 8.57 -14.60 -3.30
CA GLU A 53 9.21 -15.91 -3.16
C GLU A 53 10.66 -15.87 -2.64
N LYS A 54 11.46 -14.94 -3.15
CA LYS A 54 12.86 -14.78 -2.76
C LYS A 54 13.08 -13.83 -1.57
N ALA A 55 12.02 -13.44 -0.86
CA ALA A 55 12.15 -12.48 0.24
C ALA A 55 13.02 -13.04 1.37
N GLN A 56 12.81 -14.30 1.73
CA GLN A 56 13.55 -14.98 2.80
C GLN A 56 15.06 -15.03 2.53
N GLU A 57 15.49 -15.46 1.33
CA GLU A 57 16.92 -15.52 1.00
C GLU A 57 17.57 -14.13 0.98
N LYS A 58 16.85 -13.09 0.53
CA LYS A 58 17.35 -11.72 0.60
C LYS A 58 17.61 -11.27 2.05
N VAL A 59 16.75 -11.69 2.99
CA VAL A 59 16.93 -11.40 4.42
C VAL A 59 18.29 -11.94 4.89
N PHE A 60 18.58 -13.20 4.63
CA PHE A 60 19.84 -13.80 5.07
C PHE A 60 21.07 -13.22 4.36
N HIS A 61 20.96 -12.86 3.08
CA HIS A 61 22.03 -12.14 2.39
C HIS A 61 22.31 -10.78 3.03
N GLN A 62 21.29 -10.04 3.41
CA GLN A 62 21.47 -8.74 4.08
C GLN A 62 22.07 -8.91 5.47
N LEU A 63 21.56 -9.87 6.23
CA LEU A 63 22.08 -10.18 7.56
C LEU A 63 23.56 -10.59 7.50
N GLY A 64 23.96 -11.35 6.47
CA GLY A 64 25.37 -11.71 6.24
C GLY A 64 26.29 -10.50 6.06
N ARG A 65 25.81 -9.43 5.40
CA ARG A 65 26.55 -8.15 5.30
C ARG A 65 26.65 -7.46 6.66
N TRP A 66 25.59 -7.43 7.43
CA TRP A 66 25.57 -6.79 8.75
C TRP A 66 26.36 -7.56 9.82
N LYS A 67 26.59 -8.86 9.62
CA LYS A 67 27.48 -9.65 10.46
C LYS A 67 28.88 -9.07 10.61
N GLU A 68 29.44 -8.54 9.50
CA GLU A 68 30.76 -7.93 9.52
C GLU A 68 30.76 -6.62 10.32
N LEU A 69 29.68 -5.83 10.24
CA LEU A 69 29.54 -4.60 11.04
C LEU A 69 29.50 -4.93 12.54
N LYS A 70 28.77 -5.98 12.92
CA LYS A 70 28.70 -6.43 14.32
C LYS A 70 30.03 -6.96 14.86
N LYS A 71 30.85 -7.60 14.03
CA LYS A 71 32.23 -7.97 14.41
C LYS A 71 33.08 -6.76 14.76
N ASN A 72 32.93 -5.68 14.01
CA ASN A 72 33.67 -4.45 14.21
C ASN A 72 33.13 -3.61 15.38
N ASN A 73 31.82 -3.72 15.67
CA ASN A 73 31.16 -3.06 16.79
C ASN A 73 30.28 -4.09 17.55
N PRO A 74 30.80 -4.73 18.59
CA PRO A 74 30.06 -5.73 19.39
C PRO A 74 28.80 -5.17 20.07
N ASN A 75 28.72 -3.86 20.30
CA ASN A 75 27.56 -3.19 20.91
C ASN A 75 26.44 -2.87 19.90
N LEU A 76 26.69 -3.07 18.60
CA LEU A 76 25.69 -2.89 17.54
C LEU A 76 24.52 -3.85 17.79
N VAL A 77 23.29 -3.33 17.81
CA VAL A 77 22.07 -4.15 17.93
C VAL A 77 21.52 -4.43 16.53
N ILE A 78 21.28 -5.70 16.21
CA ILE A 78 20.67 -6.11 14.94
C ILE A 78 19.30 -6.71 15.22
N GLY A 79 18.25 -6.10 14.63
CA GLY A 79 16.88 -6.56 14.72
C GLY A 79 16.30 -6.95 13.36
N VAL A 80 15.45 -7.98 13.35
CA VAL A 80 14.66 -8.41 12.17
C VAL A 80 13.19 -8.39 12.52
N GLY A 81 12.43 -7.63 11.76
CA GLY A 81 10.99 -7.46 11.95
C GLY A 81 10.16 -7.78 10.70
N GLY A 82 8.86 -7.73 10.85
CA GLY A 82 7.90 -7.88 9.77
C GLY A 82 7.44 -9.30 9.50
N CYS A 83 6.81 -9.53 8.33
CA CYS A 83 6.10 -10.78 8.04
C CYS A 83 7.02 -12.00 7.95
N VAL A 84 8.25 -11.87 7.42
CA VAL A 84 9.21 -12.99 7.43
C VAL A 84 9.65 -13.31 8.84
N ALA A 85 9.84 -12.29 9.69
CA ALA A 85 10.19 -12.50 11.10
C ALA A 85 9.07 -13.24 11.84
N SER A 86 7.80 -12.91 11.60
CA SER A 86 6.65 -13.65 12.18
C SER A 86 6.58 -15.09 11.69
N GLN A 87 6.90 -15.33 10.41
CA GLN A 87 6.84 -16.68 9.83
C GLN A 87 7.97 -17.59 10.31
N GLU A 88 9.20 -17.06 10.37
CA GLU A 88 10.40 -17.83 10.67
C GLU A 88 10.74 -17.87 12.16
N GLY A 89 10.40 -16.83 12.91
CA GLY A 89 10.64 -16.76 14.35
C GLY A 89 12.07 -17.15 14.73
N GLU A 90 12.19 -18.09 15.64
CA GLU A 90 13.48 -18.61 16.15
C GLU A 90 14.39 -19.23 15.05
N HIS A 91 13.84 -19.67 13.90
CA HIS A 91 14.66 -20.21 12.81
C HIS A 91 15.63 -19.20 12.22
N ILE A 92 15.31 -17.89 12.31
CA ILE A 92 16.25 -16.83 11.90
C ILE A 92 17.54 -16.94 12.72
N ARG A 93 17.45 -17.18 14.01
CA ARG A 93 18.63 -17.29 14.90
C ARG A 93 19.47 -18.51 14.61
N HIS A 94 18.87 -19.64 14.22
CA HIS A 94 19.64 -20.82 13.85
C HIS A 94 20.57 -20.55 12.65
N ARG A 95 20.10 -19.74 11.68
CA ARG A 95 20.91 -19.36 10.51
C ARG A 95 21.78 -18.13 10.74
N ALA A 96 21.34 -17.21 11.60
CA ALA A 96 21.98 -15.93 11.89
C ALA A 96 22.06 -15.66 13.41
N PRO A 97 22.93 -16.37 14.17
CA PRO A 97 22.99 -16.30 15.63
C PRO A 97 23.45 -14.94 16.17
N TYR A 98 23.91 -14.06 15.32
CA TYR A 98 24.30 -12.68 15.63
C TYR A 98 23.13 -11.68 15.59
N VAL A 99 21.92 -12.11 15.24
CA VAL A 99 20.71 -11.30 15.35
C VAL A 99 20.26 -11.28 16.81
N ASP A 100 20.07 -10.07 17.34
CA ASP A 100 19.73 -9.83 18.73
C ASP A 100 18.23 -9.81 18.97
N ILE A 101 17.45 -9.22 18.05
CA ILE A 101 16.01 -9.01 18.20
C ILE A 101 15.27 -9.58 17.00
N ILE A 102 14.20 -10.35 17.25
CA ILE A 102 13.25 -10.81 16.24
C ILE A 102 11.86 -10.44 16.72
N PHE A 103 11.11 -9.70 15.90
CA PHE A 103 9.81 -9.21 16.29
C PHE A 103 8.81 -9.27 15.13
N GLY A 104 7.53 -9.49 15.46
CA GLY A 104 6.44 -9.43 14.49
C GLY A 104 5.97 -8.00 14.21
N PRO A 105 5.15 -7.78 13.16
CA PRO A 105 4.54 -6.47 12.90
C PRO A 105 3.67 -6.00 14.07
N GLN A 106 3.11 -6.94 14.85
CA GLN A 106 2.22 -6.66 15.97
C GLN A 106 2.95 -6.26 17.25
N THR A 107 4.25 -6.53 17.33
CA THR A 107 5.07 -6.28 18.54
C THR A 107 6.12 -5.20 18.36
N LEU A 108 6.07 -4.44 17.24
CA LEU A 108 7.03 -3.35 16.97
C LEU A 108 7.04 -2.27 18.06
N HIS A 109 5.92 -2.02 18.71
CA HIS A 109 5.78 -1.05 19.81
C HIS A 109 6.62 -1.45 21.06
N ARG A 110 7.03 -2.71 21.17
CA ARG A 110 7.88 -3.23 22.26
C ARG A 110 9.39 -3.13 21.96
N LEU A 111 9.78 -2.62 20.78
CA LEU A 111 11.19 -2.44 20.40
C LEU A 111 12.03 -1.70 21.44
N PRO A 112 11.56 -0.60 22.09
CA PRO A 112 12.32 0.07 23.13
C PRO A 112 12.71 -0.85 24.29
N GLU A 113 11.78 -1.68 24.75
CA GLU A 113 11.99 -2.65 25.82
C GLU A 113 12.95 -3.77 25.39
N MET A 114 12.82 -4.26 24.15
CA MET A 114 13.69 -5.28 23.57
C MET A 114 15.14 -4.79 23.47
N ILE A 115 15.35 -3.57 22.99
CA ILE A 115 16.68 -2.94 22.91
C ILE A 115 17.29 -2.82 24.33
N ASN A 116 16.51 -2.38 25.32
CA ASN A 116 16.96 -2.27 26.70
C ASN A 116 17.36 -3.64 27.28
N GLN A 117 16.62 -4.71 26.98
CA GLN A 117 16.96 -6.06 27.40
C GLN A 117 18.29 -6.53 26.80
N ILE A 118 18.55 -6.28 25.53
CA ILE A 118 19.82 -6.62 24.87
C ILE A 118 20.97 -5.81 25.48
N ARG A 119 20.80 -4.50 25.67
CA ARG A 119 21.81 -3.65 26.32
C ARG A 119 22.06 -4.00 27.78
N GLY A 120 21.04 -4.58 28.45
CA GLY A 120 21.13 -5.13 29.80
C GLY A 120 21.81 -6.49 29.90
N GLY A 121 22.31 -7.03 28.76
CA GLY A 121 23.09 -8.28 28.73
C GLY A 121 22.32 -9.54 28.36
N LYS A 122 21.05 -9.42 27.94
CA LYS A 122 20.29 -10.55 27.37
C LYS A 122 20.87 -10.90 26.00
N SER A 123 21.06 -12.17 25.73
CA SER A 123 21.70 -12.63 24.49
C SER A 123 20.81 -12.45 23.25
N SER A 124 19.50 -12.45 23.41
CA SER A 124 18.52 -12.23 22.35
C SER A 124 17.10 -12.07 22.88
N VAL A 125 16.24 -11.46 22.08
CA VAL A 125 14.81 -11.31 22.33
C VAL A 125 14.03 -11.72 21.09
N VAL A 126 13.04 -12.60 21.27
CA VAL A 126 12.12 -13.01 20.19
C VAL A 126 10.70 -12.78 20.68
N ASP A 127 9.94 -11.93 19.96
CA ASP A 127 8.53 -11.69 20.23
C ASP A 127 7.77 -11.55 18.92
N VAL A 128 7.16 -12.63 18.47
CA VAL A 128 6.32 -12.72 17.29
C VAL A 128 4.86 -13.01 17.67
N SER A 129 4.47 -12.67 18.88
CA SER A 129 3.11 -12.82 19.38
C SER A 129 2.12 -11.86 18.69
N PHE A 130 0.85 -12.13 18.88
CA PHE A 130 -0.26 -11.31 18.36
C PHE A 130 -1.04 -10.71 19.54
N PRO A 131 -0.51 -9.66 20.20
CA PRO A 131 -1.26 -8.97 21.24
C PRO A 131 -2.47 -8.25 20.63
N GLU A 132 -3.62 -8.30 21.30
CA GLU A 132 -4.80 -7.58 20.90
C GLU A 132 -4.55 -6.06 21.04
N ILE A 133 -4.76 -5.30 19.96
CA ILE A 133 -4.83 -3.81 19.85
C ILE A 133 -3.63 -3.02 20.45
N GLU A 134 -2.84 -3.59 21.35
CA GLU A 134 -1.77 -2.94 22.12
C GLU A 134 -0.80 -2.08 21.26
N LYS A 135 -0.59 -2.47 20.01
CA LYS A 135 0.30 -1.78 19.09
C LYS A 135 -0.09 -0.32 18.87
N PHE A 136 -1.37 -0.07 18.57
CA PHE A 136 -1.82 1.28 18.20
C PHE A 136 -1.87 2.23 19.38
N ASP A 137 -2.17 1.72 20.57
CA ASP A 137 -2.24 2.52 21.81
C ASP A 137 -0.86 3.03 22.29
N ARG A 138 0.24 2.43 21.80
CA ARG A 138 1.60 2.72 22.24
C ARG A 138 2.47 3.36 21.16
N LEU A 139 1.91 3.72 20.02
CA LEU A 139 2.66 4.44 18.99
C LEU A 139 2.75 5.93 19.34
N PRO A 140 3.89 6.59 19.03
CA PRO A 140 4.05 8.03 19.23
C PRO A 140 3.15 8.82 18.28
N GLU A 141 3.03 10.11 18.55
CA GLU A 141 2.38 11.05 17.63
C GLU A 141 2.98 10.95 16.23
N PRO A 142 2.15 11.03 15.19
CA PRO A 142 2.62 10.88 13.83
C PRO A 142 3.46 12.09 13.40
N ARG A 143 4.48 11.83 12.60
CA ARG A 143 5.31 12.84 11.96
C ARG A 143 5.13 12.80 10.44
N ALA A 144 4.85 13.96 9.85
CA ALA A 144 4.79 14.10 8.41
C ALA A 144 6.21 14.10 7.80
N GLU A 145 6.43 13.25 6.80
CA GLU A 145 7.68 13.20 6.02
C GLU A 145 7.56 13.92 4.67
N GLY A 146 6.36 14.45 4.37
CA GLY A 146 6.05 15.14 3.12
C GLY A 146 4.56 15.39 2.98
N PRO A 147 4.08 15.75 1.78
CA PRO A 147 2.69 16.06 1.55
C PRO A 147 1.76 14.84 1.47
N THR A 148 2.31 13.63 1.53
CA THR A 148 1.58 12.36 1.49
C THR A 148 1.88 11.53 2.72
N ALA A 149 0.89 10.83 3.25
CA ALA A 149 1.07 9.93 4.39
C ALA A 149 0.33 8.60 4.20
N PHE A 150 0.93 7.55 4.75
CA PHE A 150 0.26 6.27 4.97
C PHE A 150 -0.34 6.23 6.36
N VAL A 151 -1.57 5.75 6.47
CA VAL A 151 -2.24 5.54 7.76
C VAL A 151 -2.85 4.14 7.79
N SER A 152 -2.36 3.31 8.70
CA SER A 152 -2.94 1.99 8.92
C SER A 152 -4.25 2.14 9.69
N ILE A 153 -5.35 1.67 9.13
CA ILE A 153 -6.68 1.73 9.74
C ILE A 153 -7.10 0.38 10.31
N MET A 154 -6.46 -0.69 9.85
CA MET A 154 -6.73 -2.05 10.30
C MET A 154 -5.53 -2.96 10.05
N GLU A 155 -5.46 -4.06 10.76
CA GLU A 155 -4.48 -5.12 10.54
C GLU A 155 -5.12 -6.50 10.56
N GLY A 156 -4.41 -7.49 9.96
CA GLY A 156 -4.90 -8.84 9.84
C GLY A 156 -5.95 -9.04 8.75
N CYS A 157 -6.40 -10.28 8.56
CA CYS A 157 -7.42 -10.60 7.58
C CYS A 157 -8.08 -11.95 7.88
N ASN A 158 -9.42 -11.98 7.91
CA ASN A 158 -10.22 -13.16 8.20
C ASN A 158 -10.73 -13.88 6.93
N LYS A 159 -10.22 -13.55 5.73
CA LYS A 159 -10.67 -14.20 4.49
C LYS A 159 -10.10 -15.59 4.29
N TYR A 160 -8.92 -15.89 4.84
CA TYR A 160 -8.25 -17.18 4.76
C TYR A 160 -8.23 -17.75 3.33
N CYS A 161 -7.91 -16.88 2.34
CA CYS A 161 -7.66 -17.34 0.98
C CYS A 161 -6.57 -18.41 0.99
N THR A 162 -6.74 -19.50 0.24
CA THR A 162 -5.92 -20.71 0.38
C THR A 162 -4.42 -20.53 0.12
N PHE A 163 -4.04 -19.48 -0.60
CA PHE A 163 -2.64 -19.14 -0.93
C PHE A 163 -2.00 -18.10 0.01
N CYS A 164 -2.80 -17.50 0.92
CA CYS A 164 -2.41 -16.29 1.62
C CYS A 164 -1.88 -16.58 3.03
N VAL A 165 -0.72 -16.03 3.36
CA VAL A 165 -0.10 -16.15 4.69
C VAL A 165 -0.50 -15.04 5.67
N VAL A 166 -1.26 -14.04 5.25
CA VAL A 166 -1.59 -12.87 6.08
C VAL A 166 -2.23 -13.26 7.43
N PRO A 167 -3.23 -14.14 7.49
CA PRO A 167 -3.80 -14.54 8.79
C PRO A 167 -2.77 -15.15 9.75
N TYR A 168 -1.74 -15.77 9.22
CA TYR A 168 -0.69 -16.45 9.99
C TYR A 168 0.48 -15.53 10.36
N THR A 169 0.63 -14.39 9.68
CA THR A 169 1.77 -13.48 9.89
C THR A 169 1.37 -12.14 10.49
N ARG A 170 0.11 -11.72 10.30
CA ARG A 170 -0.46 -10.48 10.85
C ARG A 170 -1.68 -10.71 11.75
N GLY A 171 -2.15 -11.94 11.85
CA GLY A 171 -3.22 -12.33 12.74
C GLY A 171 -4.62 -12.07 12.17
N GLU A 172 -5.60 -12.17 13.05
CA GLU A 172 -7.00 -11.88 12.75
C GLU A 172 -7.23 -10.40 12.47
N GLU A 173 -8.34 -10.10 11.82
CA GLU A 173 -8.74 -8.76 11.42
C GLU A 173 -9.10 -7.92 12.64
N VAL A 174 -8.39 -6.82 12.83
CA VAL A 174 -8.63 -5.83 13.88
C VAL A 174 -8.69 -4.46 13.23
N SER A 175 -9.84 -3.77 13.37
CA SER A 175 -10.02 -2.38 12.94
C SER A 175 -9.70 -1.43 14.08
N ARG A 176 -8.98 -0.36 13.78
CA ARG A 176 -8.70 0.71 14.75
C ARG A 176 -9.97 1.49 15.09
N PRO A 177 -10.09 2.04 16.31
CA PRO A 177 -11.13 2.99 16.63
C PRO A 177 -11.15 4.18 15.66
N VAL A 178 -12.36 4.63 15.31
CA VAL A 178 -12.54 5.74 14.35
C VAL A 178 -11.83 7.00 14.80
N ASP A 179 -12.01 7.35 16.09
CA ASP A 179 -11.46 8.58 16.63
C ASP A 179 -9.94 8.63 16.59
N ASP A 180 -9.26 7.48 16.81
CA ASP A 180 -7.81 7.37 16.73
C ASP A 180 -7.30 7.58 15.30
N VAL A 181 -8.03 7.02 14.31
CA VAL A 181 -7.69 7.20 12.88
C VAL A 181 -7.87 8.66 12.47
N LEU A 182 -9.01 9.27 12.83
CA LEU A 182 -9.29 10.68 12.50
C LEU A 182 -8.32 11.63 13.19
N PHE A 183 -7.95 11.35 14.44
CA PHE A 183 -7.00 12.16 15.20
C PHE A 183 -5.60 12.10 14.55
N GLU A 184 -5.11 10.91 14.21
CA GLU A 184 -3.82 10.75 13.50
C GLU A 184 -3.82 11.53 12.18
N ILE A 185 -4.89 11.43 11.39
CA ILE A 185 -4.99 12.13 10.10
C ILE A 185 -5.06 13.64 10.28
N ALA A 186 -5.81 14.14 11.27
CA ALA A 186 -5.88 15.57 11.59
C ALA A 186 -4.51 16.14 11.99
N GLN A 187 -3.76 15.43 12.84
CA GLN A 187 -2.40 15.83 13.21
C GLN A 187 -1.45 15.86 11.99
N LEU A 188 -1.59 14.92 11.05
CA LEU A 188 -0.82 14.91 9.81
C LEU A 188 -1.22 16.08 8.89
N ALA A 189 -2.52 16.38 8.79
CA ALA A 189 -3.00 17.54 8.02
C ALA A 189 -2.47 18.87 8.58
N ASP A 190 -2.45 19.03 9.91
CA ASP A 190 -1.86 20.20 10.58
C ASP A 190 -0.36 20.36 10.28
N GLN A 191 0.35 19.27 9.97
CA GLN A 191 1.75 19.26 9.56
C GLN A 191 1.96 19.44 8.04
N GLY A 192 0.86 19.63 7.27
CA GLY A 192 0.91 19.89 5.83
C GLY A 192 0.73 18.67 4.93
N VAL A 193 0.32 17.53 5.47
CA VAL A 193 -0.10 16.38 4.63
C VAL A 193 -1.40 16.74 3.91
N ARG A 194 -1.41 16.49 2.59
CA ARG A 194 -2.50 16.80 1.66
C ARG A 194 -3.18 15.54 1.10
N GLU A 195 -2.42 14.46 1.00
CA GLU A 195 -2.91 13.18 0.53
C GLU A 195 -2.68 12.09 1.58
N VAL A 196 -3.73 11.34 1.92
CA VAL A 196 -3.67 10.20 2.82
C VAL A 196 -4.01 8.92 2.06
N ASN A 197 -3.19 7.89 2.25
CA ASN A 197 -3.47 6.54 1.77
C ASN A 197 -3.77 5.63 2.96
N LEU A 198 -5.03 5.19 3.07
CA LEU A 198 -5.47 4.27 4.11
C LEU A 198 -4.99 2.86 3.81
N LEU A 199 -4.33 2.24 4.77
CA LEU A 199 -3.72 0.94 4.65
C LEU A 199 -4.36 -0.11 5.55
N GLY A 200 -4.29 -1.35 5.09
CA GLY A 200 -4.70 -2.54 5.82
C GLY A 200 -4.48 -3.77 4.94
N GLN A 201 -4.84 -4.95 5.42
CA GLN A 201 -4.80 -6.17 4.62
C GLN A 201 -6.13 -6.45 3.92
N ASN A 202 -7.20 -5.74 4.33
CA ASN A 202 -8.54 -5.83 3.74
C ASN A 202 -9.33 -4.53 4.07
N VAL A 203 -8.86 -3.40 3.54
CA VAL A 203 -9.30 -2.05 3.94
C VAL A 203 -10.80 -1.87 3.85
N ASN A 204 -11.45 -2.41 2.83
CA ASN A 204 -12.89 -2.27 2.65
C ASN A 204 -13.74 -3.14 3.61
N ALA A 205 -13.11 -4.02 4.40
CA ALA A 205 -13.76 -4.71 5.51
C ALA A 205 -13.68 -3.94 6.84
N TYR A 206 -13.13 -2.74 6.86
CA TYR A 206 -13.02 -1.93 8.09
C TYR A 206 -14.36 -1.81 8.82
N ARG A 207 -14.33 -2.07 10.12
CA ARG A 207 -15.46 -2.00 11.07
C ARG A 207 -14.94 -1.49 12.42
N GLY A 208 -14.55 -0.21 12.46
CA GLY A 208 -13.97 0.39 13.65
C GLY A 208 -15.03 0.84 14.66
N PRO A 209 -14.80 0.67 15.97
CA PRO A 209 -15.70 1.20 16.99
C PRO A 209 -15.58 2.72 17.04
N THR A 210 -16.72 3.38 17.30
CA THR A 210 -16.82 4.80 17.64
C THR A 210 -16.80 4.95 19.18
N HIS A 211 -16.61 6.16 19.69
CA HIS A 211 -16.59 6.45 21.13
C HIS A 211 -17.90 6.08 21.87
N ASP A 212 -19.04 6.07 21.16
CA ASP A 212 -20.33 5.67 21.68
C ASP A 212 -20.64 4.17 21.53
N GLY A 213 -19.64 3.39 21.05
CA GLY A 213 -19.72 1.94 20.92
C GLY A 213 -20.45 1.44 19.67
N GLN A 214 -20.78 2.34 18.73
CA GLN A 214 -21.30 1.92 17.42
C GLN A 214 -20.17 1.45 16.53
N ILE A 215 -20.50 0.84 15.40
CA ILE A 215 -19.53 0.37 14.41
C ILE A 215 -19.62 1.26 13.17
N CYS A 216 -18.50 1.88 12.83
CA CYS A 216 -18.31 2.67 11.63
C CYS A 216 -17.84 1.76 10.48
N SER A 217 -18.51 1.81 9.35
CA SER A 217 -18.14 1.11 8.14
C SER A 217 -16.96 1.80 7.41
N CYS A 218 -16.36 1.08 6.44
CA CYS A 218 -15.34 1.68 5.56
C CYS A 218 -15.88 2.90 4.81
N ALA A 219 -17.12 2.82 4.31
CA ALA A 219 -17.74 3.93 3.57
C ALA A 219 -17.92 5.18 4.45
N GLU A 220 -18.34 4.99 5.69
CA GLU A 220 -18.47 6.09 6.67
C GLU A 220 -17.10 6.68 7.01
N LEU A 221 -16.09 5.83 7.27
CA LEU A 221 -14.73 6.30 7.55
C LEU A 221 -14.18 7.13 6.39
N LEU A 222 -14.36 6.68 5.15
CA LEU A 222 -13.90 7.43 3.97
C LEU A 222 -14.51 8.83 3.90
N ARG A 223 -15.82 8.98 4.21
CA ARG A 223 -16.48 10.29 4.25
C ARG A 223 -15.96 11.17 5.38
N LEU A 224 -15.75 10.59 6.57
CA LEU A 224 -15.20 11.30 7.72
C LEU A 224 -13.77 11.80 7.44
N VAL A 225 -12.92 10.96 6.87
CA VAL A 225 -11.55 11.36 6.50
C VAL A 225 -11.55 12.44 5.42
N ALA A 226 -12.41 12.33 4.41
CA ALA A 226 -12.53 13.34 3.36
C ALA A 226 -13.03 14.71 3.90
N SER A 227 -13.70 14.73 5.05
CA SER A 227 -14.16 15.97 5.70
C SER A 227 -13.10 16.66 6.55
N ILE A 228 -11.92 16.05 6.74
CA ILE A 228 -10.84 16.66 7.51
C ILE A 228 -10.23 17.82 6.70
N ASP A 229 -10.23 19.01 7.28
CA ASP A 229 -9.64 20.19 6.64
C ASP A 229 -8.14 19.99 6.38
N GLY A 230 -7.70 20.32 5.17
CA GLY A 230 -6.32 20.11 4.72
C GLY A 230 -6.06 18.80 3.99
N ILE A 231 -6.97 17.82 4.07
CA ILE A 231 -6.89 16.60 3.27
C ILE A 231 -7.64 16.81 1.96
N ASP A 232 -6.89 16.89 0.86
CA ASP A 232 -7.42 17.16 -0.48
C ASP A 232 -7.49 15.89 -1.35
N ARG A 233 -6.76 14.83 -0.97
CA ARG A 233 -6.78 13.54 -1.66
C ARG A 233 -6.82 12.38 -0.67
N LEU A 234 -7.69 11.43 -0.97
CA LEU A 234 -7.85 10.20 -0.21
C LEU A 234 -7.66 8.99 -1.12
N ARG A 235 -6.85 8.04 -0.67
CA ARG A 235 -6.65 6.73 -1.28
C ARG A 235 -6.84 5.64 -0.25
N PHE A 236 -7.12 4.45 -0.73
CA PHE A 236 -6.98 3.23 0.07
C PHE A 236 -6.43 2.09 -0.78
N THR A 237 -5.73 1.18 -0.14
CA THR A 237 -5.05 0.09 -0.83
C THR A 237 -5.32 -1.23 -0.13
N THR A 238 -5.37 -2.31 -0.90
CA THR A 238 -5.65 -3.68 -0.44
C THR A 238 -7.09 -3.88 -0.03
N SER A 239 -7.91 -4.21 -1.03
CA SER A 239 -9.35 -4.47 -0.89
C SER A 239 -9.70 -5.88 -1.34
N HIS A 240 -10.84 -6.39 -0.87
CA HIS A 240 -11.36 -7.67 -1.29
C HIS A 240 -12.73 -7.48 -1.98
N PRO A 241 -12.97 -8.08 -3.15
CA PRO A 241 -14.22 -7.87 -3.91
C PRO A 241 -15.49 -8.18 -3.10
N ILE A 242 -15.46 -9.18 -2.23
CA ILE A 242 -16.62 -9.58 -1.41
C ILE A 242 -17.06 -8.49 -0.42
N GLU A 243 -16.15 -7.61 0.00
CA GLU A 243 -16.43 -6.50 0.90
C GLU A 243 -16.70 -5.18 0.16
N PHE A 244 -16.75 -5.21 -1.18
CA PHE A 244 -16.98 -4.01 -1.97
C PHE A 244 -18.48 -3.76 -2.15
N THR A 245 -19.06 -3.09 -1.19
CA THR A 245 -20.50 -2.84 -1.05
C THR A 245 -20.97 -1.60 -1.85
N ASP A 246 -22.28 -1.47 -2.05
CA ASP A 246 -22.86 -0.37 -2.82
C ASP A 246 -22.65 1.00 -2.13
N ASP A 247 -22.54 1.03 -0.81
CA ASP A 247 -22.24 2.25 -0.04
C ASP A 247 -20.81 2.78 -0.31
N ILE A 248 -19.84 1.90 -0.59
CA ILE A 248 -18.50 2.31 -1.05
C ILE A 248 -18.58 2.89 -2.47
N ILE A 249 -19.44 2.34 -3.34
CA ILE A 249 -19.68 2.91 -4.67
C ILE A 249 -20.29 4.31 -4.56
N ASP A 250 -21.20 4.51 -3.60
CA ASP A 250 -21.78 5.81 -3.32
C ASP A 250 -20.71 6.83 -2.84
N VAL A 251 -19.71 6.40 -2.05
CA VAL A 251 -18.58 7.28 -1.70
C VAL A 251 -17.82 7.74 -2.95
N TYR A 252 -17.58 6.86 -3.90
CA TYR A 252 -16.96 7.25 -5.18
C TYR A 252 -17.79 8.27 -5.94
N ARG A 253 -19.12 8.23 -5.85
CA ARG A 253 -20.01 9.22 -6.47
C ARG A 253 -19.95 10.58 -5.77
N ASP A 254 -19.99 10.56 -4.43
CA ASP A 254 -20.33 11.73 -3.63
C ASP A 254 -19.10 12.44 -3.03
N THR A 255 -17.92 11.77 -3.01
CA THR A 255 -16.71 12.26 -2.34
C THR A 255 -15.61 12.57 -3.36
N PRO A 256 -15.45 13.85 -3.74
CA PRO A 256 -14.46 14.26 -4.72
C PRO A 256 -13.01 14.04 -4.30
N GLU A 257 -12.70 14.05 -3.01
CA GLU A 257 -11.37 13.79 -2.45
C GLU A 257 -10.91 12.34 -2.68
N LEU A 258 -11.85 11.39 -2.77
CA LEU A 258 -11.54 10.01 -3.11
C LEU A 258 -11.13 9.91 -4.57
N VAL A 259 -9.90 9.52 -4.83
CA VAL A 259 -9.29 9.49 -6.16
C VAL A 259 -10.01 8.54 -7.13
N SER A 260 -9.98 8.85 -8.43
CA SER A 260 -10.53 8.00 -9.49
C SER A 260 -9.56 6.85 -9.85
N PHE A 261 -9.08 6.18 -8.83
CA PHE A 261 -8.22 5.00 -8.91
C PHE A 261 -8.59 4.00 -7.83
N LEU A 262 -8.74 2.73 -8.20
CA LEU A 262 -9.04 1.65 -7.27
C LEU A 262 -8.14 0.45 -7.52
N HIS A 263 -7.47 -0.02 -6.47
CA HIS A 263 -6.79 -1.32 -6.47
C HIS A 263 -7.71 -2.38 -5.84
N LEU A 264 -8.24 -3.28 -6.66
CA LEU A 264 -9.18 -4.33 -6.25
C LEU A 264 -8.70 -5.71 -6.75
N PRO A 265 -7.91 -6.43 -5.96
CA PRO A 265 -7.33 -7.72 -6.34
C PRO A 265 -8.39 -8.79 -6.64
N VAL A 266 -8.47 -9.26 -7.87
CA VAL A 266 -9.35 -10.35 -8.29
C VAL A 266 -8.68 -11.71 -8.17
N GLN A 267 -7.39 -11.78 -8.44
CA GLN A 267 -6.47 -12.93 -8.45
C GLN A 267 -6.58 -13.84 -9.68
N ALA A 268 -7.78 -14.17 -10.15
CA ALA A 268 -8.03 -15.00 -11.35
C ALA A 268 -9.35 -14.60 -12.01
N GLY A 269 -9.54 -15.01 -13.25
CA GLY A 269 -10.79 -14.82 -14.01
C GLY A 269 -11.65 -16.07 -14.15
N SER A 270 -11.18 -17.21 -13.66
CA SER A 270 -11.90 -18.47 -13.66
C SER A 270 -12.64 -18.68 -12.33
N ASP A 271 -13.94 -18.90 -12.36
CA ASP A 271 -14.74 -19.15 -11.16
C ASP A 271 -14.30 -20.43 -10.44
N ARG A 272 -13.81 -21.44 -11.19
CA ARG A 272 -13.23 -22.64 -10.61
C ARG A 272 -11.96 -22.33 -9.81
N VAL A 273 -11.05 -21.57 -10.36
CA VAL A 273 -9.82 -21.16 -9.67
C VAL A 273 -10.14 -20.24 -8.49
N LEU A 274 -11.06 -19.29 -8.64
CA LEU A 274 -11.52 -18.43 -7.54
C LEU A 274 -12.11 -19.23 -6.38
N THR A 275 -12.85 -20.31 -6.68
CA THR A 275 -13.37 -21.24 -5.66
C THR A 275 -12.24 -21.98 -4.96
N MET A 276 -11.27 -22.52 -5.70
CA MET A 276 -10.09 -23.20 -5.12
C MET A 276 -9.23 -22.24 -4.28
N MET A 277 -9.14 -20.97 -4.67
CA MET A 277 -8.50 -19.91 -3.91
C MET A 277 -9.31 -19.45 -2.70
N LYS A 278 -10.56 -19.89 -2.56
CA LYS A 278 -11.50 -19.45 -1.51
C LYS A 278 -11.73 -17.93 -1.54
N ARG A 279 -11.94 -17.37 -2.76
CA ARG A 279 -12.15 -15.92 -2.92
C ARG A 279 -13.58 -15.47 -2.60
N GLY A 280 -14.55 -16.37 -2.62
CA GLY A 280 -15.94 -16.09 -2.24
C GLY A 280 -16.74 -15.24 -3.23
N HIS A 281 -16.21 -14.96 -4.41
CA HIS A 281 -16.90 -14.26 -5.50
C HIS A 281 -16.61 -14.90 -6.86
N THR A 282 -17.44 -14.59 -7.83
CA THR A 282 -17.31 -14.99 -9.24
C THR A 282 -16.73 -13.86 -10.09
N ALA A 283 -16.26 -14.19 -11.30
CA ALA A 283 -15.82 -13.19 -12.28
C ALA A 283 -16.99 -12.28 -12.72
N LEU A 284 -18.22 -12.79 -12.75
CA LEU A 284 -19.41 -12.01 -13.08
C LEU A 284 -19.74 -10.97 -12.01
N GLU A 285 -19.67 -11.35 -10.73
CA GLU A 285 -19.86 -10.42 -9.61
C GLU A 285 -18.79 -9.33 -9.60
N TYR A 286 -17.53 -9.70 -9.83
CA TYR A 286 -16.44 -8.73 -9.96
C TYR A 286 -16.71 -7.73 -11.09
N LYS A 287 -17.09 -8.20 -12.29
CA LYS A 287 -17.44 -7.33 -13.42
C LYS A 287 -18.64 -6.43 -13.10
N SER A 288 -19.59 -6.91 -12.30
CA SER A 288 -20.74 -6.11 -11.87
C SER A 288 -20.31 -4.92 -10.98
N ILE A 289 -19.37 -5.14 -10.03
CA ILE A 289 -18.80 -4.08 -9.21
C ILE A 289 -18.13 -3.02 -10.10
N ILE A 290 -17.27 -3.45 -11.03
CA ILE A 290 -16.57 -2.53 -11.94
C ILE A 290 -17.55 -1.71 -12.81
N ARG A 291 -18.62 -2.35 -13.31
CA ARG A 291 -19.65 -1.66 -14.10
C ARG A 291 -20.37 -0.58 -13.27
N LYS A 292 -20.74 -0.90 -12.02
CA LYS A 292 -21.37 0.08 -11.11
C LYS A 292 -20.42 1.25 -10.81
N LEU A 293 -19.16 0.96 -10.52
CA LEU A 293 -18.14 2.00 -10.31
C LEU A 293 -17.99 2.92 -11.52
N ARG A 294 -17.89 2.37 -12.72
CA ARG A 294 -17.78 3.14 -13.94
C ARG A 294 -19.05 3.93 -14.29
N ALA A 295 -20.19 3.52 -13.76
CA ALA A 295 -21.42 4.29 -13.91
C ALA A 295 -21.37 5.60 -13.10
N VAL A 296 -20.75 5.60 -11.92
CA VAL A 296 -20.61 6.79 -11.05
C VAL A 296 -19.29 7.54 -11.29
N ARG A 297 -18.23 6.85 -11.70
CA ARG A 297 -16.89 7.37 -12.02
C ARG A 297 -16.41 6.79 -13.36
N PRO A 298 -16.82 7.33 -14.50
CA PRO A 298 -16.52 6.76 -15.82
C PRO A 298 -15.03 6.61 -16.13
N ASP A 299 -14.22 7.53 -15.62
CA ASP A 299 -12.79 7.57 -15.87
C ASP A 299 -11.96 6.83 -14.82
N ILE A 300 -12.63 6.12 -13.87
CA ILE A 300 -11.93 5.38 -12.83
C ILE A 300 -11.00 4.33 -13.42
N GLN A 301 -9.76 4.36 -12.98
CA GLN A 301 -8.77 3.37 -13.37
C GLN A 301 -8.72 2.26 -12.32
N ILE A 302 -8.77 1.03 -12.81
CA ILE A 302 -8.81 -0.18 -11.97
C ILE A 302 -7.49 -0.90 -12.07
N SER A 303 -6.87 -1.16 -10.93
CA SER A 303 -5.69 -2.01 -10.77
C SER A 303 -6.07 -3.29 -10.04
N SER A 304 -5.33 -4.36 -10.27
CA SER A 304 -5.58 -5.66 -9.64
C SER A 304 -4.28 -6.44 -9.43
N ASP A 305 -4.40 -7.55 -8.68
CA ASP A 305 -3.38 -8.59 -8.59
C ASP A 305 -3.87 -9.83 -9.31
N PHE A 306 -2.91 -10.56 -9.92
CA PHE A 306 -3.14 -11.81 -10.61
C PHE A 306 -2.12 -12.87 -10.19
N ILE A 307 -2.61 -14.09 -9.94
CA ILE A 307 -1.76 -15.26 -9.69
C ILE A 307 -2.01 -16.25 -10.82
N VAL A 308 -0.93 -16.63 -11.52
CA VAL A 308 -0.95 -17.66 -12.58
C VAL A 308 -0.29 -18.94 -12.10
N GLY A 309 -0.71 -20.07 -12.67
CA GLY A 309 -0.14 -21.38 -12.32
C GLY A 309 -0.55 -21.81 -10.90
N PHE A 310 -1.72 -21.40 -10.44
CA PHE A 310 -2.29 -21.93 -9.21
C PHE A 310 -2.48 -23.46 -9.33
N PRO A 311 -2.28 -24.26 -8.26
CA PRO A 311 -2.44 -25.71 -8.34
C PRO A 311 -3.77 -26.13 -8.99
N GLY A 312 -3.70 -26.92 -10.03
CA GLY A 312 -4.84 -27.35 -10.81
C GLY A 312 -5.43 -26.35 -11.81
N GLU A 313 -4.79 -25.18 -12.03
CA GLU A 313 -5.20 -24.23 -13.09
C GLU A 313 -4.98 -24.84 -14.47
N THR A 314 -6.05 -24.95 -15.25
CA THR A 314 -6.01 -25.44 -16.64
C THR A 314 -5.69 -24.31 -17.64
N ALA A 315 -5.44 -24.68 -18.90
CA ALA A 315 -5.30 -23.70 -19.99
C ALA A 315 -6.57 -22.88 -20.20
N GLU A 316 -7.75 -23.52 -20.04
CA GLU A 316 -9.06 -22.86 -20.14
C GLU A 316 -9.28 -21.85 -18.99
N ASP A 317 -8.85 -22.19 -17.77
CA ASP A 317 -8.92 -21.26 -16.64
C ASP A 317 -8.05 -20.03 -16.88
N PHE A 318 -6.84 -20.22 -17.42
CA PHE A 318 -5.98 -19.13 -17.79
C PHE A 318 -6.56 -18.26 -18.91
N GLU A 319 -7.20 -18.86 -19.91
CA GLU A 319 -7.91 -18.13 -20.96
C GLU A 319 -9.06 -17.29 -20.39
N GLN A 320 -9.82 -17.81 -19.43
CA GLN A 320 -10.86 -17.04 -18.73
C GLN A 320 -10.28 -15.84 -17.97
N THR A 321 -9.10 -16.00 -17.37
CA THR A 321 -8.37 -14.88 -16.74
C THR A 321 -7.96 -13.81 -17.76
N MET A 322 -7.44 -14.22 -18.92
CA MET A 322 -7.08 -13.31 -20.00
C MET A 322 -8.31 -12.57 -20.57
N ASN A 323 -9.44 -13.27 -20.67
CA ASN A 323 -10.72 -12.69 -21.11
C ASN A 323 -11.24 -11.65 -20.09
N LEU A 324 -11.14 -11.92 -18.79
CA LEU A 324 -11.48 -10.94 -17.75
C LEU A 324 -10.60 -9.68 -17.87
N ILE A 325 -9.29 -9.86 -18.05
CA ILE A 325 -8.34 -8.75 -18.20
C ILE A 325 -8.72 -7.88 -19.41
N ALA A 326 -9.07 -8.51 -20.54
CA ALA A 326 -9.50 -7.79 -21.75
C ALA A 326 -10.80 -7.04 -21.55
N GLN A 327 -11.79 -7.63 -20.87
CA GLN A 327 -13.12 -7.03 -20.67
C GLN A 327 -13.10 -5.89 -19.64
N VAL A 328 -12.36 -6.05 -18.56
CA VAL A 328 -12.25 -5.01 -17.51
C VAL A 328 -11.34 -3.88 -17.96
N ASN A 329 -10.32 -4.16 -18.77
CA ASN A 329 -9.30 -3.21 -19.20
C ASN A 329 -8.61 -2.57 -17.98
N PHE A 330 -7.83 -3.40 -17.28
CA PHE A 330 -7.09 -2.96 -16.10
C PHE A 330 -5.95 -2.00 -16.46
N ASP A 331 -5.69 -1.08 -15.55
CA ASP A 331 -4.48 -0.27 -15.55
C ASP A 331 -3.33 -1.02 -14.84
N MET A 332 -2.29 -0.31 -14.44
CA MET A 332 -1.11 -0.86 -13.75
C MET A 332 -1.51 -1.89 -12.70
N SER A 333 -1.21 -3.15 -12.97
CA SER A 333 -1.58 -4.29 -12.13
C SER A 333 -0.35 -5.15 -11.87
N PHE A 334 -0.42 -5.92 -10.78
CA PHE A 334 0.66 -6.83 -10.41
C PHE A 334 0.29 -8.26 -10.77
N SER A 335 1.28 -9.05 -11.14
CA SER A 335 1.08 -10.45 -11.49
C SER A 335 2.25 -11.31 -11.04
N PHE A 336 1.92 -12.50 -10.57
CA PHE A 336 2.85 -13.41 -9.94
C PHE A 336 2.60 -14.84 -10.41
N VAL A 337 3.68 -15.62 -10.51
CA VAL A 337 3.56 -17.07 -10.51
C VAL A 337 3.15 -17.50 -9.10
N TYR A 338 2.23 -18.45 -9.00
CA TYR A 338 1.91 -19.06 -7.71
C TYR A 338 3.19 -19.63 -7.08
N SER A 339 3.39 -19.30 -5.83
CA SER A 339 4.50 -19.80 -5.01
C SER A 339 3.93 -20.34 -3.70
N ALA A 340 4.18 -21.62 -3.44
CA ALA A 340 3.70 -22.28 -2.23
C ALA A 340 4.25 -21.58 -0.98
N ARG A 341 3.37 -21.29 -0.03
CA ARG A 341 3.73 -20.69 1.26
C ARG A 341 3.54 -21.72 2.36
N PRO A 342 4.58 -22.02 3.15
CA PRO A 342 4.46 -22.97 4.24
C PRO A 342 3.27 -22.62 5.17
N GLY A 343 2.48 -23.63 5.53
CA GLY A 343 1.33 -23.48 6.41
C GLY A 343 0.04 -22.97 5.74
N THR A 344 0.07 -22.69 4.42
CA THR A 344 -1.16 -22.35 3.69
C THR A 344 -1.80 -23.59 3.05
N PRO A 345 -3.16 -23.67 2.97
CA PRO A 345 -3.82 -24.83 2.37
C PRO A 345 -3.39 -25.11 0.92
N ALA A 346 -3.11 -24.08 0.12
CA ALA A 346 -2.68 -24.26 -1.26
C ALA A 346 -1.27 -24.86 -1.39
N ALA A 347 -0.44 -24.80 -0.36
CA ALA A 347 0.88 -25.42 -0.38
C ALA A 347 0.81 -26.95 -0.44
N ASP A 348 -0.27 -27.54 0.08
CA ASP A 348 -0.50 -28.98 0.11
C ASP A 348 -1.31 -29.48 -1.11
N MET A 349 -1.77 -28.57 -1.97
CA MET A 349 -2.49 -28.91 -3.19
C MET A 349 -1.53 -29.47 -4.25
N GLN A 350 -1.92 -30.55 -4.88
CA GLN A 350 -1.19 -31.06 -6.03
C GLN A 350 -1.43 -30.18 -7.26
N GLY A 351 -0.40 -29.85 -7.99
CA GLY A 351 -0.46 -29.03 -9.20
C GLY A 351 0.29 -29.68 -10.34
N ASP A 352 -0.38 -29.73 -11.51
CA ASP A 352 0.17 -30.33 -12.72
C ASP A 352 0.81 -29.28 -13.65
N VAL A 353 0.74 -28.00 -13.30
CA VAL A 353 1.27 -26.90 -14.13
C VAL A 353 2.78 -26.86 -13.98
N THR A 354 3.50 -27.06 -15.07
CA THR A 354 4.97 -27.01 -15.08
C THR A 354 5.50 -25.60 -14.84
N GLU A 355 6.72 -25.47 -14.33
CA GLU A 355 7.35 -24.17 -14.13
C GLU A 355 7.51 -23.36 -15.41
N ASP A 356 7.72 -24.01 -16.54
CA ASP A 356 7.83 -23.35 -17.84
C ASP A 356 6.47 -22.83 -18.32
N GLU A 357 5.38 -23.59 -18.11
CA GLU A 357 4.02 -23.11 -18.36
C GLU A 357 3.65 -21.92 -17.50
N LYS A 358 3.94 -21.97 -16.20
CA LYS A 358 3.70 -20.85 -15.28
C LYS A 358 4.41 -19.57 -15.76
N LYS A 359 5.68 -19.68 -16.15
CA LYS A 359 6.45 -18.56 -16.70
C LYS A 359 5.86 -18.03 -18.01
N GLN A 360 5.43 -18.93 -18.90
CA GLN A 360 4.80 -18.55 -20.15
C GLN A 360 3.47 -17.84 -19.92
N ARG A 361 2.62 -18.35 -19.03
CA ARG A 361 1.35 -17.69 -18.65
C ARG A 361 1.61 -16.31 -18.05
N LEU A 362 2.60 -16.21 -17.15
CA LEU A 362 2.99 -14.93 -16.55
C LEU A 362 3.43 -13.92 -17.62
N TYR A 363 4.28 -14.34 -18.54
CA TYR A 363 4.75 -13.49 -19.62
C TYR A 363 3.61 -12.95 -20.48
N VAL A 364 2.70 -13.83 -20.94
CA VAL A 364 1.54 -13.43 -21.76
C VAL A 364 0.62 -12.46 -21.02
N LEU A 365 0.38 -12.72 -19.73
CA LEU A 365 -0.44 -11.85 -18.89
C LEU A 365 0.20 -10.47 -18.69
N GLN A 366 1.49 -10.45 -18.37
CA GLN A 366 2.24 -9.20 -18.17
C GLN A 366 2.27 -8.35 -19.44
N GLU A 367 2.49 -8.94 -20.59
CA GLU A 367 2.44 -8.25 -21.88
C GLU A 367 1.08 -7.56 -22.09
N ARG A 368 -0.01 -8.25 -21.80
CA ARG A 368 -1.36 -7.67 -21.91
C ARG A 368 -1.57 -6.51 -20.96
N ILE A 369 -1.22 -6.66 -19.67
CA ILE A 369 -1.35 -5.59 -18.68
C ILE A 369 -0.48 -4.39 -19.04
N ASN A 370 0.78 -4.62 -19.45
CA ASN A 370 1.69 -3.54 -19.85
C ASN A 370 1.16 -2.77 -21.06
N GLN A 371 0.56 -3.45 -22.04
CA GLN A 371 -0.07 -2.81 -23.20
C GLN A 371 -1.24 -1.93 -22.76
N GLN A 372 -2.11 -2.41 -21.86
CA GLN A 372 -3.24 -1.63 -21.34
C GLN A 372 -2.76 -0.42 -20.53
N ALA A 373 -1.83 -0.59 -19.62
CA ALA A 373 -1.24 0.50 -18.83
C ALA A 373 -0.59 1.57 -19.72
N ALA A 374 0.12 1.14 -20.76
CA ALA A 374 0.69 2.06 -21.74
C ALA A 374 -0.38 2.85 -22.53
N GLN A 375 -1.53 2.24 -22.82
CA GLN A 375 -2.66 2.94 -23.45
C GLN A 375 -3.24 4.02 -22.53
N PHE A 376 -3.42 3.72 -21.22
CA PHE A 376 -3.86 4.73 -20.26
C PHE A 376 -2.88 5.89 -20.18
N SER A 377 -1.58 5.62 -20.11
CA SER A 377 -0.55 6.66 -20.10
C SER A 377 -0.56 7.51 -21.38
N ARG A 378 -0.69 6.89 -22.56
CA ARG A 378 -0.74 7.60 -23.85
C ARG A 378 -1.96 8.52 -23.99
N ARG A 379 -3.11 8.13 -23.40
CA ARG A 379 -4.32 8.99 -23.39
C ARG A 379 -4.12 10.27 -22.60
N MET A 380 -3.14 10.31 -21.69
CA MET A 380 -2.82 11.52 -20.94
C MET A 380 -1.98 12.53 -21.76
N LEU A 381 -1.36 12.10 -22.86
CA LEU A 381 -0.55 13.00 -23.69
C LEU A 381 -1.40 14.18 -24.20
N GLY A 382 -0.91 15.41 -23.97
CA GLY A 382 -1.59 16.65 -24.32
C GLY A 382 -2.71 17.07 -23.36
N THR A 383 -3.06 16.25 -22.35
CA THR A 383 -4.06 16.62 -21.34
C THR A 383 -3.40 17.33 -20.14
N GLU A 384 -4.21 18.09 -19.41
CA GLU A 384 -3.82 18.68 -18.13
C GLU A 384 -4.15 17.72 -16.99
N GLN A 385 -3.14 17.44 -16.15
CA GLN A 385 -3.28 16.55 -15.00
C GLN A 385 -3.00 17.31 -13.71
N ARG A 386 -3.88 17.14 -12.70
CA ARG A 386 -3.65 17.67 -11.37
C ARG A 386 -2.62 16.80 -10.64
N VAL A 387 -1.49 17.38 -10.26
CA VAL A 387 -0.34 16.72 -9.66
C VAL A 387 -0.08 17.29 -8.27
N LEU A 388 -0.01 16.43 -7.25
CA LEU A 388 0.55 16.80 -5.94
C LEU A 388 2.07 16.70 -6.04
N VAL A 389 2.76 17.79 -5.76
CA VAL A 389 4.22 17.87 -5.86
C VAL A 389 4.85 17.25 -4.60
N GLU A 390 5.59 16.15 -4.76
CA GLU A 390 6.16 15.39 -3.64
C GLU A 390 7.56 15.86 -3.27
N GLY A 391 8.35 16.33 -4.24
CA GLY A 391 9.72 16.76 -4.00
C GLY A 391 10.57 16.82 -5.26
N PRO A 392 11.92 16.87 -5.11
CA PRO A 392 12.84 16.79 -6.24
C PRO A 392 12.79 15.42 -6.92
N SER A 393 12.97 15.40 -8.23
CA SER A 393 13.08 14.16 -9.00
C SER A 393 14.35 13.39 -8.61
N LYS A 394 14.21 12.06 -8.44
CA LYS A 394 15.38 11.19 -8.13
C LYS A 394 16.41 11.12 -9.25
N LYS A 395 16.01 11.46 -10.49
CA LYS A 395 16.89 11.38 -11.68
C LYS A 395 17.57 12.71 -11.98
N ASP A 396 16.90 13.81 -11.70
CA ASP A 396 17.39 15.15 -11.95
C ASP A 396 16.89 16.08 -10.82
N ILE A 397 17.82 16.53 -9.99
CA ILE A 397 17.52 17.41 -8.84
C ILE A 397 16.98 18.78 -9.28
N MET A 398 17.16 19.15 -10.53
CA MET A 398 16.61 20.40 -11.11
C MET A 398 15.15 20.27 -11.52
N GLU A 399 14.61 19.04 -11.49
CA GLU A 399 13.20 18.77 -11.77
C GLU A 399 12.46 18.41 -10.48
N LEU A 400 11.19 18.73 -10.46
CA LEU A 400 10.24 18.26 -9.44
C LEU A 400 9.55 17.00 -9.90
N THR A 401 9.11 16.22 -8.93
CA THR A 401 8.28 15.03 -9.14
C THR A 401 7.01 15.12 -8.32
N GLY A 402 5.95 14.59 -8.85
CA GLY A 402 4.67 14.46 -8.15
C GLY A 402 3.83 13.34 -8.72
N ARG A 403 2.61 13.19 -8.21
CA ARG A 403 1.69 12.14 -8.64
C ARG A 403 0.34 12.70 -9.08
N THR A 404 -0.15 12.10 -10.16
CA THR A 404 -1.54 12.31 -10.59
C THR A 404 -2.51 11.60 -9.66
N GLU A 405 -3.79 11.91 -9.80
CA GLU A 405 -4.88 11.18 -9.13
C GLU A 405 -4.82 9.67 -9.40
N THR A 406 -4.46 9.26 -10.61
CA THR A 406 -4.32 7.87 -11.02
C THR A 406 -2.95 7.25 -10.67
N ASN A 407 -2.24 7.87 -9.72
CA ASN A 407 -0.97 7.39 -9.16
C ASN A 407 0.21 7.35 -10.15
N ARG A 408 0.17 8.09 -11.26
CA ARG A 408 1.29 8.20 -12.19
C ARG A 408 2.28 9.26 -11.74
N ILE A 409 3.55 8.91 -11.81
CA ILE A 409 4.65 9.84 -11.56
C ILE A 409 4.77 10.81 -12.72
N VAL A 410 4.80 12.11 -12.43
CA VAL A 410 5.04 13.18 -13.39
C VAL A 410 6.29 13.96 -12.97
N ASN A 411 7.24 14.11 -13.90
CA ASN A 411 8.42 14.95 -13.70
C ASN A 411 8.28 16.22 -14.54
N PHE A 412 8.64 17.36 -13.97
CA PHE A 412 8.49 18.66 -14.61
C PHE A 412 9.45 19.69 -13.98
N GLN A 413 9.74 20.76 -14.72
CA GLN A 413 10.50 21.89 -14.18
C GLN A 413 9.59 22.77 -13.30
N GLY A 414 10.09 23.18 -12.14
CA GLY A 414 9.34 24.01 -11.22
C GLY A 414 10.18 24.57 -10.09
N SER A 415 9.63 25.53 -9.36
CA SER A 415 10.24 26.10 -8.17
C SER A 415 10.07 25.15 -6.96
N PRO A 416 11.05 25.01 -6.08
CA PRO A 416 10.92 24.26 -4.83
C PRO A 416 9.71 24.67 -3.95
N GLU A 417 9.22 25.91 -4.10
CA GLU A 417 8.04 26.42 -3.40
C GLU A 417 6.73 25.71 -3.79
N MET A 418 6.75 24.94 -4.89
CA MET A 418 5.63 24.12 -5.33
C MET A 418 5.52 22.80 -4.55
N ILE A 419 6.56 22.39 -3.81
CA ILE A 419 6.55 21.16 -3.02
C ILE A 419 5.44 21.23 -1.97
N GLY A 420 4.62 20.19 -1.88
CA GLY A 420 3.45 20.14 -1.01
C GLY A 420 2.21 20.82 -1.57
N LYS A 421 2.28 21.43 -2.75
CA LYS A 421 1.15 22.07 -3.43
C LYS A 421 0.64 21.24 -4.61
N PHE A 422 -0.58 21.53 -5.03
CA PHE A 422 -1.10 21.02 -6.28
C PHE A 422 -0.71 21.95 -7.45
N VAL A 423 -0.40 21.34 -8.58
CA VAL A 423 -0.16 22.05 -9.84
C VAL A 423 -0.90 21.34 -10.96
N ASP A 424 -1.36 22.10 -11.96
CA ASP A 424 -1.85 21.52 -13.19
C ASP A 424 -0.69 21.43 -14.18
N VAL A 425 -0.43 20.22 -14.65
CA VAL A 425 0.67 19.92 -15.57
C VAL A 425 0.11 19.40 -16.88
N LYS A 426 0.43 20.06 -17.98
CA LYS A 426 0.17 19.55 -19.33
C LYS A 426 1.19 18.48 -19.67
N ILE A 427 0.72 17.28 -19.95
CA ILE A 427 1.59 16.13 -20.25
C ILE A 427 2.16 16.29 -21.66
N THR A 428 3.48 16.32 -21.77
CA THR A 428 4.22 16.47 -23.04
C THR A 428 4.81 15.16 -23.54
N ASP A 429 5.19 14.26 -22.61
CA ASP A 429 5.83 13.00 -22.95
C ASP A 429 5.39 11.87 -22.04
N VAL A 430 5.39 10.65 -22.60
CA VAL A 430 5.03 9.41 -21.90
C VAL A 430 6.17 8.44 -21.97
N TYR A 431 6.67 8.02 -20.80
CA TYR A 431 7.70 6.99 -20.64
C TYR A 431 7.11 5.72 -20.02
N THR A 432 7.89 4.67 -19.95
CA THR A 432 7.43 3.37 -19.42
C THR A 432 6.87 3.47 -17.99
N ASN A 433 7.54 4.24 -17.11
CA ASN A 433 7.22 4.31 -15.69
C ASN A 433 6.93 5.73 -15.18
N SER A 434 6.89 6.71 -16.06
CA SER A 434 6.63 8.10 -15.68
C SER A 434 6.12 8.92 -16.86
N LEU A 435 5.55 10.05 -16.54
CA LEU A 435 5.16 11.09 -17.48
C LEU A 435 6.10 12.27 -17.35
N ARG A 436 6.16 13.13 -18.36
CA ARG A 436 6.79 14.43 -18.29
C ARG A 436 5.77 15.48 -18.74
N GLY A 437 5.90 16.69 -18.20
CA GLY A 437 5.00 17.77 -18.59
C GLY A 437 5.54 19.14 -18.21
N GLU A 438 4.73 20.14 -18.49
CA GLU A 438 4.99 21.54 -18.20
C GLU A 438 3.88 22.07 -17.29
N VAL A 439 4.26 22.81 -16.25
CA VAL A 439 3.28 23.46 -15.36
C VAL A 439 2.52 24.52 -16.14
N VAL A 440 1.20 24.41 -16.17
CA VAL A 440 0.31 25.38 -16.84
C VAL A 440 -0.43 26.25 -15.82
N ARG A 441 -0.54 25.78 -14.56
CA ARG A 441 -1.19 26.53 -13.50
C ARG A 441 -0.70 26.04 -12.13
N THR A 442 -0.37 26.99 -11.25
CA THR A 442 -0.02 26.74 -9.86
C THR A 442 -1.26 26.78 -8.95
N GLU A 443 -1.16 26.27 -7.75
CA GLU A 443 -2.25 26.31 -6.77
C GLU A 443 -2.67 27.75 -6.44
N ASP A 444 -1.71 28.66 -6.33
CA ASP A 444 -1.97 30.07 -6.03
C ASP A 444 -2.78 30.76 -7.13
N GLU A 445 -2.57 30.33 -8.39
CA GLU A 445 -3.33 30.82 -9.55
C GLU A 445 -4.72 30.19 -9.65
N MET A 446 -4.91 28.98 -9.11
CA MET A 446 -6.20 28.30 -9.09
C MET A 446 -7.18 28.88 -8.07
N GLY A 447 -6.68 29.48 -6.99
CA GLY A 447 -7.49 30.05 -5.92
C GLY A 447 -8.34 29.06 -5.12
N LEU A 448 -8.19 27.76 -5.38
CA LEU A 448 -8.95 26.68 -4.77
C LEU A 448 -8.06 25.45 -4.51
N ARG A 449 -8.22 24.83 -3.37
CA ARG A 449 -7.71 23.48 -3.09
C ARG A 449 -8.65 22.46 -3.74
N ILE A 450 -8.25 21.89 -4.87
CA ILE A 450 -9.03 20.86 -5.56
C ILE A 450 -8.16 19.63 -5.74
N ALA A 451 -8.63 18.49 -5.26
CA ALA A 451 -7.93 17.20 -5.36
C ALA A 451 -7.90 16.62 -6.79
N GLN A 452 -8.81 17.04 -7.65
CA GLN A 452 -9.04 16.44 -8.97
C GLN A 452 -8.58 17.34 -10.11
N SER A 453 -8.27 16.72 -11.27
CA SER A 453 -7.91 17.49 -12.46
C SER A 453 -9.10 18.33 -12.98
N PRO A 454 -8.85 19.50 -13.56
CA PRO A 454 -9.91 20.34 -14.15
C PRO A 454 -10.75 19.59 -15.21
N GLN A 455 -10.14 18.66 -15.91
CA GLN A 455 -10.80 17.87 -16.95
C GLN A 455 -11.78 16.86 -16.38
N GLU A 456 -11.45 16.27 -15.24
CA GLU A 456 -12.33 15.33 -14.52
C GLU A 456 -13.52 16.06 -13.90
N VAL A 457 -13.30 17.24 -13.33
CA VAL A 457 -14.38 18.10 -12.83
C VAL A 457 -15.33 18.50 -13.98
N MET A 458 -14.79 18.93 -15.13
CA MET A 458 -15.61 19.28 -16.29
C MET A 458 -16.39 18.08 -16.87
N ASN A 459 -15.79 16.91 -16.90
CA ASN A 459 -16.44 15.70 -17.41
C ASN A 459 -17.57 15.24 -16.48
N ARG A 460 -17.43 15.42 -15.17
CA ARG A 460 -18.51 15.17 -14.20
C ARG A 460 -19.66 16.14 -14.36
N THR A 461 -19.36 17.43 -14.42
CA THR A 461 -20.39 18.48 -14.58
C THR A 461 -21.19 18.28 -15.86
N ARG A 462 -20.54 17.98 -17.00
CA ARG A 462 -21.22 17.63 -18.25
C ARG A 462 -22.17 16.45 -18.13
N LYS A 463 -21.76 15.41 -17.38
CA LYS A 463 -22.57 14.21 -17.23
C LYS A 463 -23.71 14.38 -16.24
N GLU A 464 -23.53 15.18 -15.20
CA GLU A 464 -24.60 15.59 -14.28
C GLU A 464 -25.67 16.40 -15.03
N ASP A 465 -25.24 17.29 -15.95
CA ASP A 465 -26.15 18.06 -16.81
C ASP A 465 -26.88 17.16 -17.82
N GLU A 466 -26.23 16.14 -18.39
CA GLU A 466 -26.81 15.14 -19.29
C GLU A 466 -27.77 14.16 -18.58
N LEU A 467 -27.54 13.88 -17.30
CA LEU A 467 -28.39 13.02 -16.50
C LEU A 467 -29.56 13.76 -15.80
N GLY A 468 -29.65 15.07 -15.99
CA GLY A 468 -30.76 15.87 -15.45
C GLY A 468 -30.80 15.95 -13.91
N VAL A 469 -29.67 15.74 -13.23
CA VAL A 469 -29.54 15.92 -11.80
C VAL A 469 -29.42 17.41 -11.53
N GLY A 470 -30.56 18.08 -11.45
CA GLY A 470 -30.65 19.51 -11.22
C GLY A 470 -30.00 19.90 -9.89
N ARG A 471 -29.17 20.94 -9.93
CA ARG A 471 -28.62 21.61 -8.75
C ARG A 471 -29.77 22.15 -7.90
N TYR A 472 -30.04 21.51 -6.77
CA TYR A 472 -30.77 22.17 -5.70
C TYR A 472 -29.78 23.09 -4.96
N HIS A 473 -29.76 24.36 -5.36
CA HIS A 473 -29.28 25.44 -4.50
C HIS A 473 -30.45 25.89 -3.63
N GLY A 474 -30.37 25.64 -2.32
CA GLY A 474 -31.20 26.19 -1.29
C GLY A 474 -30.33 26.54 -0.11
#